data_69a0f1b99694d111791ed5383f8aa979
#
_entry.id   69a0f1b99694d111791ed5383f8aa979
#
_cell.length_a   1.000
_cell.length_b   1.000
_cell.length_c   1.000
_cell.angle_alpha   90.00
_cell.angle_beta   90.00
_cell.angle_gamma   90.00
#
_symmetry.space_group_name_H-M   'P 1'
#
loop_
_entity.id
_entity.type
_entity.pdbx_description
1 polymer ?
#
loop_
_entity_poly.entity_id
_entity_poly.type
_entity_poly.pdbx_seq_one_letter_code
_entity_poly.pdbx_strand_id
1 'polypeptide(L)'
;MHEGTTIAIVEDDAEIRTLLAGYLEGEGFRIVALDGAAGLDRLLGSGPQPDLVVLDWMLPGEDGLSICRRLRQSGGPPIVMLTAKAEDIDRVLGLEMGADDYVSKPFNPRVLLARIRAVLRRAHGTGVPTAEAAPERVSIADLVVDLAARTVTTGDPAAEIPLTSAEYDLLHCFVTRPQRVLSRDQLLDWTRGRTADAFDRTIDVQVSRLRHKLDASGSRTAALLKTVRNAGYILAAPVRSGTA
;
A
#
# COMPACT_ATOMS: atom_id res chain seq x y z
N MET A 1 -14.14 -9.97 -11.63
CA MET A 1 -13.89 -10.04 -13.10
C MET A 1 -13.25 -8.72 -13.50
N HIS A 2 -12.01 -8.78 -14.01
CA HIS A 2 -11.25 -7.61 -14.46
C HIS A 2 -11.18 -7.56 -16.00
N GLU A 3 -12.17 -8.18 -16.68
CA GLU A 3 -12.23 -8.21 -18.13
C GLU A 3 -12.28 -6.78 -18.68
N GLY A 4 -11.24 -6.40 -19.40
CA GLY A 4 -11.08 -5.08 -20.01
C GLY A 4 -10.09 -4.14 -19.34
N THR A 5 -9.67 -4.39 -18.10
CA THR A 5 -8.69 -3.54 -17.41
C THR A 5 -7.31 -3.70 -18.03
N THR A 6 -6.73 -2.60 -18.53
CA THR A 6 -5.43 -2.58 -19.20
C THR A 6 -4.34 -2.07 -18.26
N ILE A 7 -3.27 -2.85 -18.08
CA ILE A 7 -2.10 -2.48 -17.28
C ILE A 7 -0.90 -2.34 -18.21
N ALA A 8 -0.21 -1.21 -18.16
CA ALA A 8 1.09 -1.04 -18.80
C ALA A 8 2.19 -1.46 -17.81
N ILE A 9 3.09 -2.33 -18.22
CA ILE A 9 4.30 -2.71 -17.45
C ILE A 9 5.49 -2.07 -18.14
N VAL A 10 6.24 -1.25 -17.42
CA VAL A 10 7.46 -0.60 -17.90
C VAL A 10 8.64 -1.12 -17.08
N GLU A 11 9.40 -2.02 -17.67
CA GLU A 11 10.50 -2.77 -17.04
C GLU A 11 11.53 -3.10 -18.11
N ASP A 12 12.79 -2.76 -17.94
CA ASP A 12 13.84 -3.01 -18.92
C ASP A 12 14.32 -4.47 -18.94
N ASP A 13 14.29 -5.15 -17.79
CA ASP A 13 14.60 -6.56 -17.71
C ASP A 13 13.52 -7.41 -18.39
N ALA A 14 13.90 -8.08 -19.50
CA ALA A 14 12.99 -8.88 -20.31
C ALA A 14 12.42 -10.09 -19.57
N GLU A 15 13.16 -10.69 -18.64
CA GLU A 15 12.72 -11.86 -17.89
C GLU A 15 11.67 -11.45 -16.87
N ILE A 16 11.93 -10.38 -16.11
CA ILE A 16 10.99 -9.84 -15.13
C ILE A 16 9.72 -9.35 -15.85
N ARG A 17 9.87 -8.62 -16.95
CA ARG A 17 8.77 -8.12 -17.76
C ARG A 17 7.86 -9.24 -18.28
N THR A 18 8.45 -10.31 -18.82
CA THR A 18 7.71 -11.46 -19.34
C THR A 18 7.00 -12.23 -18.22
N LEU A 19 7.67 -12.44 -17.08
CA LEU A 19 7.10 -13.13 -15.94
C LEU A 19 5.91 -12.36 -15.36
N LEU A 20 6.03 -11.04 -15.23
CA LEU A 20 4.95 -10.18 -14.74
C LEU A 20 3.77 -10.16 -15.72
N ALA A 21 4.04 -10.03 -17.02
CA ALA A 21 3.00 -10.02 -18.03
C ALA A 21 2.19 -11.34 -17.99
N GLY A 22 2.84 -12.48 -18.06
CA GLY A 22 2.16 -13.78 -18.01
C GLY A 22 1.39 -14.01 -16.71
N TYR A 23 1.93 -13.57 -15.57
CA TYR A 23 1.23 -13.70 -14.30
C TYR A 23 -0.05 -12.85 -14.24
N LEU A 24 0.02 -11.56 -14.65
CA LEU A 24 -1.12 -10.66 -14.60
C LEU A 24 -2.17 -10.98 -15.69
N GLU A 25 -1.75 -11.46 -16.85
CA GLU A 25 -2.67 -12.01 -17.88
C GLU A 25 -3.45 -13.20 -17.34
N GLY A 26 -2.79 -14.12 -16.62
CA GLY A 26 -3.44 -15.23 -15.93
C GLY A 26 -4.47 -14.80 -14.88
N GLU A 27 -4.37 -13.59 -14.35
CA GLU A 27 -5.30 -12.98 -13.40
C GLU A 27 -6.43 -12.17 -14.10
N GLY A 28 -6.46 -12.17 -15.44
CA GLY A 28 -7.54 -11.59 -16.27
C GLY A 28 -7.33 -10.13 -16.67
N PHE A 29 -6.11 -9.59 -16.54
CA PHE A 29 -5.77 -8.24 -17.02
C PHE A 29 -5.31 -8.29 -18.49
N ARG A 30 -5.52 -7.18 -19.20
CA ARG A 30 -4.88 -6.93 -20.49
C ARG A 30 -3.54 -6.25 -20.25
N ILE A 31 -2.45 -6.81 -20.75
CA ILE A 31 -1.11 -6.29 -20.50
C ILE A 31 -0.51 -5.64 -21.75
N VAL A 32 0.12 -4.48 -21.54
CA VAL A 32 0.99 -3.82 -22.50
C VAL A 32 2.39 -3.77 -21.89
N ALA A 33 3.27 -4.64 -22.38
CA ALA A 33 4.64 -4.76 -21.88
C ALA A 33 5.58 -3.85 -22.67
N LEU A 34 6.32 -2.99 -21.96
CA LEU A 34 7.17 -1.94 -22.50
C LEU A 34 8.56 -2.01 -21.85
N ASP A 35 9.59 -1.70 -22.62
CA ASP A 35 10.99 -1.77 -22.21
C ASP A 35 11.57 -0.44 -21.67
N GLY A 36 10.77 0.64 -21.69
CA GLY A 36 11.20 1.93 -21.18
C GLY A 36 10.24 3.09 -21.54
N ALA A 37 10.68 4.31 -21.22
CA ALA A 37 9.93 5.56 -21.36
C ALA A 37 9.36 5.77 -22.76
N ALA A 38 10.16 5.57 -23.81
CA ALA A 38 9.73 5.79 -25.19
C ALA A 38 8.55 4.92 -25.63
N GLY A 39 8.47 3.67 -25.10
CA GLY A 39 7.33 2.78 -25.31
C GLY A 39 6.07 3.32 -24.62
N LEU A 40 6.23 3.79 -23.39
CA LEU A 40 5.13 4.36 -22.60
C LEU A 40 4.59 5.65 -23.25
N ASP A 41 5.45 6.53 -23.73
CA ASP A 41 5.04 7.78 -24.37
C ASP A 41 4.25 7.52 -25.66
N ARG A 42 4.67 6.54 -26.46
CA ARG A 42 3.89 6.11 -27.62
C ARG A 42 2.51 5.56 -27.27
N LEU A 43 2.44 4.75 -26.22
CA LEU A 43 1.16 4.21 -25.72
C LEU A 43 0.22 5.34 -25.30
N LEU A 44 0.73 6.29 -24.49
CA LEU A 44 -0.06 7.42 -23.98
C LEU A 44 -0.48 8.40 -25.07
N GLY A 45 0.30 8.53 -26.16
CA GLY A 45 0.03 9.43 -27.27
C GLY A 45 -0.86 8.87 -28.37
N SER A 46 -1.12 7.55 -28.42
CA SER A 46 -1.67 6.88 -29.60
C SER A 46 -3.02 6.18 -29.40
N GLY A 47 -3.62 6.23 -28.19
CA GLY A 47 -4.83 5.44 -27.98
C GLY A 47 -5.46 5.54 -26.59
N PRO A 48 -6.29 4.59 -26.21
CA PRO A 48 -6.88 4.55 -24.89
C PRO A 48 -5.79 4.41 -23.82
N GLN A 49 -5.90 5.25 -22.80
CA GLN A 49 -4.96 5.23 -21.67
C GLN A 49 -5.05 3.88 -20.93
N PRO A 50 -3.92 3.35 -20.44
CA PRO A 50 -3.97 2.22 -19.52
C PRO A 50 -4.64 2.62 -18.20
N ASP A 51 -5.32 1.68 -17.59
CA ASP A 51 -5.98 1.90 -16.29
C ASP A 51 -4.99 1.99 -15.13
N LEU A 52 -3.77 1.47 -15.32
CA LEU A 52 -2.67 1.52 -14.35
C LEU A 52 -1.33 1.29 -15.04
N VAL A 53 -0.29 1.91 -14.51
CA VAL A 53 1.10 1.69 -14.91
C VAL A 53 1.86 1.01 -13.77
N VAL A 54 2.48 -0.14 -14.04
CA VAL A 54 3.53 -0.73 -13.20
C VAL A 54 4.86 -0.24 -13.77
N LEU A 55 5.64 0.49 -12.98
CA LEU A 55 6.79 1.24 -13.44
C LEU A 55 8.04 0.89 -12.65
N ASP A 56 9.07 0.37 -13.30
CA ASP A 56 10.36 0.22 -12.65
C ASP A 56 11.00 1.58 -12.37
N TRP A 57 11.63 1.70 -11.22
CA TRP A 57 12.40 2.86 -10.84
C TRP A 57 13.70 2.96 -11.68
N MET A 58 14.39 1.84 -11.85
CA MET A 58 15.74 1.78 -12.44
C MET A 58 15.69 1.52 -13.95
N LEU A 59 15.12 2.45 -14.70
CA LEU A 59 15.07 2.35 -16.17
C LEU A 59 16.28 3.03 -16.81
N PRO A 60 16.80 2.51 -17.94
CA PRO A 60 17.83 3.17 -18.72
C PRO A 60 17.28 4.42 -19.43
N GLY A 61 18.06 5.49 -19.41
CA GLY A 61 17.68 6.77 -20.02
C GLY A 61 16.88 7.67 -19.07
N GLU A 62 15.56 7.70 -19.19
CA GLU A 62 14.69 8.41 -18.24
C GLU A 62 14.34 7.47 -17.08
N ASP A 63 14.74 7.85 -15.85
CA ASP A 63 14.43 7.06 -14.66
C ASP A 63 12.93 7.06 -14.33
N GLY A 64 12.46 5.97 -13.67
CA GLY A 64 11.05 5.79 -13.35
C GLY A 64 10.46 6.90 -12.48
N LEU A 65 11.26 7.57 -11.65
CA LEU A 65 10.80 8.66 -10.80
C LEU A 65 10.48 9.92 -11.62
N SER A 66 11.31 10.22 -12.61
CA SER A 66 11.09 11.33 -13.57
C SER A 66 9.83 11.08 -14.40
N ILE A 67 9.65 9.84 -14.88
CA ILE A 67 8.43 9.40 -15.59
C ILE A 67 7.20 9.57 -14.68
N CYS A 68 7.28 9.10 -13.44
CA CYS A 68 6.18 9.21 -12.47
C CYS A 68 5.76 10.67 -12.26
N ARG A 69 6.72 11.55 -11.99
CA ARG A 69 6.46 13.00 -11.81
C ARG A 69 5.77 13.61 -13.02
N ARG A 70 6.28 13.32 -14.22
CA ARG A 70 5.74 13.82 -15.48
C ARG A 70 4.30 13.35 -15.72
N LEU A 71 4.02 12.08 -15.49
CA LEU A 71 2.67 11.53 -15.61
C LEU A 71 1.70 12.17 -14.62
N ARG A 72 2.14 12.45 -13.41
CA ARG A 72 1.29 13.12 -12.40
C ARG A 72 0.96 14.55 -12.78
N GLN A 73 1.91 15.30 -13.33
CA GLN A 73 1.67 16.67 -13.79
C GLN A 73 0.67 16.72 -14.95
N SER A 74 0.62 15.70 -15.79
CA SER A 74 -0.31 15.60 -16.92
C SER A 74 -1.65 14.94 -16.58
N GLY A 75 -1.90 14.56 -15.32
CA GLY A 75 -3.12 13.83 -14.94
C GLY A 75 -3.18 12.40 -15.49
N GLY A 76 -2.03 11.76 -15.64
CA GLY A 76 -1.91 10.40 -16.17
C GLY A 76 -2.49 9.31 -15.26
N PRO A 77 -2.44 8.06 -15.73
CA PRO A 77 -2.99 6.90 -15.01
C PRO A 77 -2.32 6.66 -13.66
N PRO A 78 -2.95 5.96 -12.74
CA PRO A 78 -2.36 5.55 -11.47
C PRO A 78 -1.11 4.69 -11.67
N ILE A 79 -0.13 4.83 -10.75
CA ILE A 79 1.20 4.24 -10.87
C ILE A 79 1.54 3.40 -9.65
N VAL A 80 1.95 2.15 -9.87
CA VAL A 80 2.61 1.29 -8.89
C VAL A 80 4.09 1.20 -9.25
N MET A 81 4.97 1.74 -8.39
CA MET A 81 6.42 1.70 -8.62
C MET A 81 7.02 0.36 -8.20
N LEU A 82 7.94 -0.18 -9.02
CA LEU A 82 8.84 -1.26 -8.63
C LEU A 82 10.20 -0.66 -8.26
N THR A 83 10.74 -1.00 -7.10
CA THR A 83 12.02 -0.45 -6.63
C THR A 83 12.97 -1.53 -6.14
N ALA A 84 14.25 -1.42 -6.48
CA ALA A 84 15.30 -2.31 -5.98
C ALA A 84 15.79 -1.92 -4.57
N LYS A 85 15.50 -0.71 -4.11
CA LYS A 85 15.96 -0.18 -2.83
C LYS A 85 14.84 -0.18 -1.79
N ALA A 86 15.12 -0.84 -0.65
CA ALA A 86 14.23 -0.91 0.50
C ALA A 86 14.47 0.24 1.51
N GLU A 87 15.30 1.24 1.18
CA GLU A 87 15.58 2.35 2.10
C GLU A 87 14.37 3.29 2.22
N ASP A 88 14.04 3.67 3.44
CA ASP A 88 12.85 4.49 3.77
C ASP A 88 12.86 5.85 3.06
N ILE A 89 14.03 6.37 2.68
CA ILE A 89 14.19 7.64 1.95
C ILE A 89 13.64 7.52 0.51
N ASP A 90 13.90 6.40 -0.17
CA ASP A 90 13.42 6.19 -1.55
C ASP A 90 11.90 5.99 -1.61
N ARG A 91 11.31 5.45 -0.53
CA ARG A 91 9.86 5.28 -0.38
C ARG A 91 9.14 6.61 -0.17
N VAL A 92 9.69 7.47 0.69
CA VAL A 92 9.15 8.81 0.93
C VAL A 92 9.24 9.65 -0.35
N LEU A 93 10.37 9.61 -1.05
CA LEU A 93 10.54 10.30 -2.33
C LEU A 93 9.56 9.78 -3.41
N GLY A 94 9.34 8.46 -3.51
CA GLY A 94 8.40 7.88 -4.48
C GLY A 94 6.96 8.31 -4.25
N LEU A 95 6.51 8.39 -2.99
CA LEU A 95 5.16 8.86 -2.63
C LEU A 95 5.02 10.37 -2.75
N GLU A 96 6.01 11.15 -2.33
CA GLU A 96 6.03 12.61 -2.52
C GLU A 96 6.05 13.00 -4.01
N MET A 97 6.62 12.16 -4.87
CA MET A 97 6.63 12.34 -6.32
C MET A 97 5.36 11.86 -7.02
N GLY A 98 4.38 11.33 -6.27
CA GLY A 98 3.02 11.07 -6.74
C GLY A 98 2.72 9.64 -7.18
N ALA A 99 3.54 8.64 -6.87
CA ALA A 99 3.15 7.23 -7.05
C ALA A 99 1.98 6.86 -6.10
N ASP A 100 1.05 6.01 -6.58
CA ASP A 100 -0.10 5.57 -5.79
C ASP A 100 0.25 4.44 -4.83
N ASP A 101 1.26 3.64 -5.20
CA ASP A 101 1.82 2.59 -4.36
C ASP A 101 3.20 2.18 -4.89
N TYR A 102 3.93 1.36 -4.12
CA TYR A 102 5.24 0.83 -4.52
C TYR A 102 5.42 -0.61 -4.04
N VAL A 103 6.29 -1.36 -4.73
CA VAL A 103 6.66 -2.74 -4.40
C VAL A 103 8.18 -2.89 -4.52
N SER A 104 8.83 -3.31 -3.45
CA SER A 104 10.28 -3.53 -3.46
C SER A 104 10.65 -4.86 -4.14
N LYS A 105 11.68 -4.84 -5.00
CA LYS A 105 12.33 -6.03 -5.55
C LYS A 105 13.31 -6.63 -4.52
N PRO A 106 13.36 -7.97 -4.36
CA PRO A 106 12.53 -8.97 -5.00
C PRO A 106 11.13 -9.03 -4.38
N PHE A 107 10.09 -9.19 -5.18
CA PHE A 107 8.71 -9.21 -4.73
C PHE A 107 7.99 -10.53 -5.04
N ASN A 108 6.97 -10.80 -4.23
CA ASN A 108 6.04 -11.87 -4.54
C ASN A 108 4.97 -11.33 -5.52
N PRO A 109 4.72 -11.97 -6.68
CA PRO A 109 3.71 -11.52 -7.64
C PRO A 109 2.31 -11.34 -7.04
N ARG A 110 1.94 -12.12 -6.02
CA ARG A 110 0.67 -11.97 -5.31
C ARG A 110 0.58 -10.66 -4.51
N VAL A 111 1.71 -10.16 -3.99
CA VAL A 111 1.77 -8.88 -3.29
C VAL A 111 1.57 -7.74 -4.29
N LEU A 112 2.26 -7.80 -5.44
CA LEU A 112 2.07 -6.83 -6.51
C LEU A 112 0.61 -6.81 -6.99
N LEU A 113 0.01 -7.99 -7.24
CA LEU A 113 -1.40 -8.10 -7.63
C LEU A 113 -2.35 -7.46 -6.63
N ALA A 114 -2.14 -7.70 -5.33
CA ALA A 114 -2.98 -7.11 -4.28
C ALA A 114 -2.90 -5.57 -4.29
N ARG A 115 -1.71 -5.00 -4.51
CA ARG A 115 -1.49 -3.56 -4.62
C ARG A 115 -2.11 -2.97 -5.89
N ILE A 116 -1.94 -3.62 -7.03
CA ILE A 116 -2.59 -3.24 -8.29
C ILE A 116 -4.11 -3.16 -8.10
N ARG A 117 -4.72 -4.21 -7.53
CA ARG A 117 -6.16 -4.24 -7.27
C ARG A 117 -6.60 -3.12 -6.31
N ALA A 118 -5.81 -2.81 -5.29
CA ALA A 118 -6.11 -1.73 -4.36
C ALA A 118 -6.04 -0.34 -5.02
N VAL A 119 -5.05 -0.11 -5.88
CA VAL A 119 -4.91 1.14 -6.64
C VAL A 119 -6.04 1.31 -7.64
N LEU A 120 -6.35 0.28 -8.44
CA LEU A 120 -7.45 0.31 -9.42
C LEU A 120 -8.80 0.59 -8.76
N ARG A 121 -9.09 -0.04 -7.64
CA ARG A 121 -10.33 0.21 -6.87
C ARG A 121 -10.47 1.67 -6.46
N ARG A 122 -9.38 2.31 -6.04
CA ARG A 122 -9.36 3.74 -5.68
C ARG A 122 -9.58 4.64 -6.90
N ALA A 123 -8.94 4.32 -8.03
CA ALA A 123 -8.98 5.14 -9.24
C ALA A 123 -10.34 5.10 -9.94
N HIS A 124 -11.00 3.94 -9.98
CA HIS A 124 -12.28 3.79 -10.71
C HIS A 124 -13.51 4.24 -9.92
N GLY A 125 -13.38 4.64 -8.65
CA GLY A 125 -14.52 5.10 -7.85
C GLY A 125 -15.68 4.11 -7.76
N THR A 126 -15.50 2.89 -8.25
CA THR A 126 -16.53 1.84 -8.28
C THR A 126 -16.61 1.14 -6.94
N GLY A 127 -17.15 1.84 -5.96
CA GLY A 127 -17.73 1.21 -4.79
C GLY A 127 -19.01 0.46 -5.18
N VAL A 128 -18.91 -0.66 -5.90
CA VAL A 128 -19.99 -1.65 -5.87
C VAL A 128 -19.70 -2.53 -4.65
N PRO A 129 -20.57 -2.56 -3.64
CA PRO A 129 -20.40 -3.47 -2.52
C PRO A 129 -20.76 -4.87 -3.00
N THR A 130 -19.78 -5.66 -3.41
CA THR A 130 -19.94 -7.11 -3.35
C THR A 130 -19.95 -7.51 -1.88
N ALA A 131 -20.99 -8.20 -1.47
CA ALA A 131 -21.23 -8.68 -0.13
C ALA A 131 -19.97 -9.36 0.46
N GLU A 132 -19.36 -8.69 1.42
CA GLU A 132 -18.23 -8.91 2.31
C GLU A 132 -17.14 -7.83 2.20
N ALA A 133 -17.50 -6.59 1.81
CA ALA A 133 -16.59 -5.46 1.92
C ALA A 133 -16.33 -5.21 3.42
N ALA A 134 -15.06 -5.39 3.84
CA ALA A 134 -14.64 -4.85 5.11
C ALA A 134 -15.05 -3.36 5.17
N PRO A 135 -15.60 -2.88 6.28
CA PRO A 135 -16.12 -1.52 6.40
C PRO A 135 -15.03 -0.51 6.06
N GLU A 136 -15.36 0.50 5.23
CA GLU A 136 -14.40 1.53 4.82
C GLU A 136 -13.88 2.34 6.02
N ARG A 137 -14.71 2.47 7.04
CA ARG A 137 -14.38 3.13 8.31
C ARG A 137 -14.65 2.21 9.47
N VAL A 138 -13.73 2.21 10.40
CA VAL A 138 -13.87 1.46 11.65
C VAL A 138 -13.55 2.37 12.82
N SER A 139 -14.26 2.18 13.92
CA SER A 139 -14.03 2.90 15.17
C SER A 139 -13.50 1.98 16.25
N ILE A 140 -12.52 2.49 17.02
CA ILE A 140 -11.89 1.81 18.14
C ILE A 140 -11.80 2.80 19.29
N ALA A 141 -12.62 2.61 20.30
CA ALA A 141 -12.74 3.60 21.37
C ALA A 141 -13.02 5.01 20.84
N ASP A 142 -12.02 5.88 20.82
CA ASP A 142 -12.09 7.26 20.37
C ASP A 142 -11.39 7.52 19.02
N LEU A 143 -10.85 6.46 18.38
CA LEU A 143 -10.29 6.55 17.04
C LEU A 143 -11.29 6.18 15.96
N VAL A 144 -11.21 6.89 14.85
CA VAL A 144 -11.84 6.51 13.58
C VAL A 144 -10.72 6.25 12.57
N VAL A 145 -10.69 5.05 12.03
CA VAL A 145 -9.73 4.64 11.01
C VAL A 145 -10.46 4.50 9.68
N ASP A 146 -10.13 5.35 8.72
CA ASP A 146 -10.57 5.22 7.33
C ASP A 146 -9.60 4.28 6.61
N LEU A 147 -10.08 3.07 6.30
CA LEU A 147 -9.25 2.03 5.70
C LEU A 147 -8.96 2.30 4.23
N ALA A 148 -9.84 3.02 3.54
CA ALA A 148 -9.69 3.39 2.13
C ALA A 148 -8.72 4.57 1.98
N ALA A 149 -8.95 5.66 2.75
CA ALA A 149 -8.09 6.85 2.73
C ALA A 149 -6.77 6.66 3.48
N ARG A 150 -6.62 5.58 4.30
CA ARG A 150 -5.47 5.33 5.19
C ARG A 150 -5.23 6.46 6.19
N THR A 151 -6.29 7.09 6.67
CA THR A 151 -6.24 8.15 7.67
C THR A 151 -6.78 7.70 9.02
N VAL A 152 -6.28 8.33 10.06
CA VAL A 152 -6.69 8.07 11.45
C VAL A 152 -7.04 9.38 12.10
N THR A 153 -8.22 9.46 12.68
CA THR A 153 -8.69 10.66 13.38
C THR A 153 -9.13 10.35 14.81
N THR A 154 -9.07 11.33 15.69
CA THR A 154 -9.54 11.24 17.07
C THR A 154 -10.19 12.55 17.52
N GLY A 155 -11.09 12.48 18.50
CA GLY A 155 -11.70 13.66 19.13
C GLY A 155 -12.91 14.25 18.39
N ASP A 156 -13.47 15.30 18.99
CA ASP A 156 -14.54 16.12 18.42
C ASP A 156 -14.21 17.61 18.70
N PRO A 157 -13.88 18.42 17.67
CA PRO A 157 -13.84 18.05 16.25
C PRO A 157 -12.73 17.03 15.93
N ALA A 158 -12.95 16.20 14.90
CA ALA A 158 -12.02 15.16 14.52
C ALA A 158 -10.65 15.74 14.10
N ALA A 159 -9.60 15.36 14.82
CA ALA A 159 -8.22 15.74 14.52
C ALA A 159 -7.47 14.55 13.89
N GLU A 160 -6.77 14.80 12.80
CA GLU A 160 -5.98 13.77 12.14
C GLU A 160 -4.71 13.45 12.93
N ILE A 161 -4.41 12.16 13.09
CA ILE A 161 -3.18 11.67 13.69
C ILE A 161 -2.20 11.33 12.56
N PRO A 162 -1.09 12.07 12.42
CA PRO A 162 -0.14 11.83 11.33
C PRO A 162 0.67 10.55 11.59
N LEU A 163 0.22 9.44 11.02
CA LEU A 163 0.94 8.17 11.03
C LEU A 163 1.80 8.03 9.78
N THR A 164 3.00 7.53 9.93
CA THR A 164 3.79 7.02 8.80
C THR A 164 3.12 5.78 8.23
N SER A 165 3.44 5.42 6.97
CA SER A 165 2.88 4.22 6.33
C SER A 165 3.10 2.96 7.17
N ALA A 166 4.30 2.81 7.78
CA ALA A 166 4.63 1.66 8.63
C ALA A 166 3.79 1.62 9.93
N GLU A 167 3.56 2.78 10.56
CA GLU A 167 2.72 2.89 11.76
C GLU A 167 1.25 2.63 11.43
N TYR A 168 0.79 3.13 10.27
CA TYR A 168 -0.56 2.83 9.79
C TYR A 168 -0.73 1.33 9.48
N ASP A 169 0.21 0.70 8.75
CA ASP A 169 0.16 -0.72 8.42
C ASP A 169 0.13 -1.59 9.69
N LEU A 170 0.90 -1.19 10.71
CA LEU A 170 0.87 -1.85 12.00
C LEU A 170 -0.50 -1.69 12.70
N LEU A 171 -1.06 -0.48 12.71
CA LEU A 171 -2.41 -0.24 13.25
C LEU A 171 -3.45 -1.05 12.47
N HIS A 172 -3.36 -1.07 11.14
CA HIS A 172 -4.25 -1.84 10.27
C HIS A 172 -4.23 -3.34 10.58
N CYS A 173 -3.05 -3.92 10.91
CA CYS A 173 -2.96 -5.33 11.35
C CYS A 173 -3.80 -5.60 12.59
N PHE A 174 -3.81 -4.68 13.56
CA PHE A 174 -4.60 -4.81 14.79
C PHE A 174 -6.09 -4.56 14.57
N VAL A 175 -6.43 -3.58 13.76
CA VAL A 175 -7.83 -3.18 13.47
C VAL A 175 -8.58 -4.29 12.71
N THR A 176 -7.89 -4.93 11.78
CA THR A 176 -8.47 -6.04 10.99
C THR A 176 -8.52 -7.38 11.74
N ARG A 177 -7.85 -7.46 12.90
CA ARG A 177 -7.80 -8.67 13.76
C ARG A 177 -7.96 -8.30 15.23
N PRO A 178 -9.09 -7.64 15.60
CA PRO A 178 -9.30 -7.14 16.94
C PRO A 178 -9.34 -8.29 17.96
N GLN A 179 -8.92 -8.01 19.18
CA GLN A 179 -8.95 -8.94 20.31
C GLN A 179 -8.19 -10.25 20.06
N ARG A 180 -7.30 -10.27 19.07
CA ARG A 180 -6.45 -11.42 18.76
C ARG A 180 -4.99 -11.09 19.10
N VAL A 181 -4.31 -12.04 19.74
CA VAL A 181 -2.87 -11.93 19.97
C VAL A 181 -2.14 -12.15 18.64
N LEU A 182 -1.35 -11.19 18.22
CA LEU A 182 -0.54 -11.22 17.01
C LEU A 182 0.92 -11.38 17.42
N SER A 183 1.58 -12.42 16.91
CA SER A 183 3.01 -12.63 17.21
C SER A 183 3.88 -11.58 16.48
N ARG A 184 5.13 -11.42 16.94
CA ARG A 184 6.09 -10.51 16.30
C ARG A 184 6.35 -10.90 14.85
N ASP A 185 6.49 -12.18 14.58
CA ASP A 185 6.71 -12.71 13.23
C ASP A 185 5.51 -12.46 12.32
N GLN A 186 4.29 -12.66 12.82
CA GLN A 186 3.07 -12.34 12.08
C GLN A 186 2.96 -10.85 11.75
N LEU A 187 3.28 -9.98 12.71
CA LEU A 187 3.28 -8.54 12.50
C LEU A 187 4.34 -8.12 11.48
N LEU A 188 5.54 -8.69 11.56
CA LEU A 188 6.60 -8.47 10.58
C LEU A 188 6.18 -8.93 9.19
N ASP A 189 5.63 -10.14 9.06
CA ASP A 189 5.17 -10.69 7.78
C ASP A 189 4.10 -9.82 7.12
N TRP A 190 3.20 -9.24 7.90
CA TRP A 190 2.08 -8.45 7.38
C TRP A 190 2.41 -6.98 7.14
N THR A 191 3.36 -6.40 7.87
CA THR A 191 3.78 -5.01 7.68
C THR A 191 4.86 -4.86 6.60
N ARG A 192 5.69 -5.87 6.35
CA ARG A 192 6.87 -5.77 5.48
C ARG A 192 6.89 -6.67 4.26
N GLY A 193 5.97 -7.64 4.10
CA GLY A 193 6.14 -8.65 3.05
C GLY A 193 7.55 -9.28 3.15
N ARG A 194 7.67 -10.54 3.08
CA ARG A 194 8.77 -11.52 3.28
C ARG A 194 10.24 -11.16 3.01
N THR A 195 10.70 -9.94 3.22
CA THR A 195 12.13 -9.61 3.20
C THR A 195 12.52 -9.01 4.57
N ALA A 196 12.72 -9.90 5.53
CA ALA A 196 13.35 -9.56 6.80
C ALA A 196 14.86 -9.47 6.57
N ASP A 197 15.38 -8.25 6.33
CA ASP A 197 16.78 -7.98 6.60
C ASP A 197 17.00 -7.98 8.10
N ALA A 198 18.00 -8.76 8.57
CA ALA A 198 18.30 -9.05 9.95
C ALA A 198 18.69 -7.84 10.83
N PHE A 199 18.67 -6.62 10.29
CA PHE A 199 19.03 -5.37 10.97
C PHE A 199 17.84 -4.46 11.29
N ASP A 200 16.59 -4.91 11.06
CA ASP A 200 15.47 -4.01 11.17
C ASP A 200 14.85 -4.03 12.57
N ARG A 201 14.97 -2.87 13.16
CA ARG A 201 14.54 -2.52 14.53
C ARG A 201 13.16 -3.07 14.80
N THR A 202 13.17 -3.95 15.74
CA THR A 202 12.12 -4.82 16.21
C THR A 202 10.72 -4.19 16.14
N ILE A 203 9.72 -4.98 15.79
CA ILE A 203 8.30 -4.64 15.87
C ILE A 203 7.97 -3.94 17.20
N ASP A 204 8.75 -4.21 18.24
CA ASP A 204 8.64 -3.61 19.57
C ASP A 204 8.85 -2.09 19.52
N VAL A 205 9.80 -1.60 18.71
CA VAL A 205 10.03 -0.16 18.51
C VAL A 205 8.88 0.47 17.74
N GLN A 206 8.37 -0.20 16.71
CA GLN A 206 7.24 0.31 15.93
C GLN A 206 5.96 0.39 16.78
N VAL A 207 5.67 -0.64 17.57
CA VAL A 207 4.55 -0.62 18.52
C VAL A 207 4.72 0.50 19.56
N SER A 208 5.94 0.70 20.06
CA SER A 208 6.23 1.79 21.01
C SER A 208 5.97 3.17 20.38
N ARG A 209 6.42 3.39 19.14
CA ARG A 209 6.20 4.65 18.41
C ARG A 209 4.71 4.88 18.12
N LEU A 210 4.00 3.85 17.65
CA LEU A 210 2.57 3.92 17.44
C LEU A 210 1.82 4.31 18.72
N ARG A 211 2.12 3.63 19.84
CA ARG A 211 1.54 3.97 21.15
C ARG A 211 1.81 5.41 21.53
N HIS A 212 3.06 5.86 21.39
CA HIS A 212 3.44 7.24 21.72
C HIS A 212 2.67 8.28 20.89
N LYS A 213 2.49 8.05 19.59
CA LYS A 213 1.71 8.95 18.72
C LYS A 213 0.23 8.98 19.07
N LEU A 214 -0.36 7.82 19.36
CA LEU A 214 -1.74 7.72 19.78
C LEU A 214 -1.96 8.41 21.14
N ASP A 215 -1.03 8.22 22.08
CA ASP A 215 -1.06 8.86 23.41
C ASP A 215 -0.88 10.38 23.32
N ALA A 216 0.07 10.84 22.50
CA ALA A 216 0.31 12.26 22.26
C ALA A 216 -0.88 12.99 21.61
N SER A 217 -1.72 12.26 20.86
CA SER A 217 -2.98 12.79 20.32
C SER A 217 -4.15 12.75 21.32
N GLY A 218 -3.90 12.31 22.55
CA GLY A 218 -4.92 12.17 23.57
C GLY A 218 -5.82 10.93 23.43
N SER A 219 -5.49 10.03 22.50
CA SER A 219 -6.32 8.85 22.27
C SER A 219 -6.16 7.78 23.35
N ARG A 220 -7.30 7.33 23.88
CA ARG A 220 -7.35 6.20 24.82
C ARG A 220 -6.96 4.85 24.19
N THR A 221 -6.93 4.77 22.86
CA THR A 221 -6.59 3.55 22.13
C THR A 221 -5.14 3.12 22.37
N ALA A 222 -4.22 4.04 22.69
CA ALA A 222 -2.85 3.72 23.08
C ALA A 222 -2.79 2.69 24.22
N ALA A 223 -3.61 2.86 25.25
CA ALA A 223 -3.69 1.96 26.41
C ALA A 223 -4.32 0.59 26.08
N LEU A 224 -5.08 0.49 24.98
CA LEU A 224 -5.74 -0.73 24.53
C LEU A 224 -4.82 -1.62 23.67
N LEU A 225 -3.74 -1.07 23.14
CA LEU A 225 -2.70 -1.83 22.46
C LEU A 225 -1.76 -2.43 23.50
N LYS A 226 -2.00 -3.68 23.91
CA LYS A 226 -1.31 -4.34 25.02
C LYS A 226 -0.22 -5.29 24.56
N THR A 227 0.84 -5.43 25.38
CA THR A 227 1.87 -6.46 25.20
C THR A 227 1.44 -7.74 25.93
N VAL A 228 1.46 -8.86 25.21
CA VAL A 228 1.27 -10.20 25.80
C VAL A 228 2.66 -10.84 25.89
N ARG A 229 3.14 -11.06 27.13
CA ARG A 229 4.49 -11.60 27.39
C ARG A 229 4.68 -12.92 26.61
N ASN A 230 5.82 -13.05 25.95
CA ASN A 230 6.25 -14.19 25.13
C ASN A 230 5.31 -14.57 23.96
N ALA A 231 4.23 -13.82 23.71
CA ALA A 231 3.27 -14.14 22.63
C ALA A 231 3.15 -13.02 21.58
N GLY A 232 3.37 -11.75 21.95
CA GLY A 232 3.29 -10.64 21.01
C GLY A 232 2.43 -9.48 21.51
N TYR A 233 1.50 -9.01 20.68
CA TYR A 233 0.68 -7.83 20.96
C TYR A 233 -0.78 -8.07 20.66
N ILE A 234 -1.67 -7.34 21.31
CA ILE A 234 -3.12 -7.42 21.14
C ILE A 234 -3.74 -6.02 21.20
N LEU A 235 -4.70 -5.74 20.33
CA LEU A 235 -5.64 -4.64 20.52
C LEU A 235 -6.80 -5.14 21.38
N ALA A 236 -6.80 -4.78 22.65
CA ALA A 236 -7.75 -5.25 23.65
C ALA A 236 -9.06 -4.42 23.65
N ALA A 237 -9.58 -4.11 22.46
CA ALA A 237 -10.83 -3.39 22.27
C ALA A 237 -11.61 -3.99 21.09
N PRO A 238 -12.94 -3.93 21.12
CA PRO A 238 -13.75 -4.24 19.95
C PRO A 238 -13.57 -3.16 18.91
N VAL A 239 -13.54 -3.58 17.64
CA VAL A 239 -13.60 -2.70 16.48
C VAL A 239 -15.03 -2.69 15.99
N ARG A 240 -15.61 -1.52 15.78
CA ARG A 240 -16.96 -1.35 15.27
C ARG A 240 -16.89 -0.85 13.84
N SER A 241 -17.69 -1.45 12.97
CA SER A 241 -17.90 -0.95 11.62
C SER A 241 -18.70 0.35 11.71
N GLY A 242 -18.13 1.46 11.22
CA GLY A 242 -18.85 2.74 11.12
C GLY A 242 -19.55 2.82 9.78
N THR A 243 -20.87 2.84 9.77
CA THR A 243 -21.63 3.54 8.74
C THR A 243 -21.72 4.99 9.17
N ALA A 244 -21.30 5.93 8.32
CA ALA A 244 -21.53 7.35 8.52
C ALA A 244 -23.02 7.65 8.51
#